data_15983c3978312a0941538fc3bc14e115
#
_entry.id   15983c3978312a0941538fc3bc14e115
#
_cell.length_a   1.000
_cell.length_b   1.000
_cell.length_c   1.000
_cell.angle_alpha   90.00
_cell.angle_beta   90.00
_cell.angle_gamma   90.00
#
_symmetry.space_group_name_H-M   'P 1'
#
loop_
_entity.id
_entity.type
_entity.pdbx_description
1 polymer ?
#
loop_
_entity_poly.entity_id
_entity_poly.type
_entity_poly.pdbx_seq_one_letter_code
_entity_poly.pdbx_strand_id
1 'polypeptide(L)'
;MQHKIDISVIIPAFNAQATIGYLLHELLSELALSIEVIVVDDGSTDETSTILSAFTDERLILVHQENQGVYAARNAALAVHRGEWVVFLDADDRIKEGFLRERLKSARENQADVALFNGWHTNSSCLQRRPVHRKQPCGHALNGHAWIQHCVAQKEWPHYLWLQMIRSSYIRKNNLRFQEGKSHKDILWTINLAAANGLFYFADRKDYFYITNPASITHRQDYYDIRAHSYIDVIGDILVLSSLPQNHAIRTSLRRHALVECRHFLGLFRRKIANRQAARQLFRQRIALRQLVAGVSSLSDVFFLLKFVVKIYL
;
A
#
# COMPACT_ATOMS: atom_id res chain seq x y z
N MET A 1 0.28 -33.84 11.89
CA MET A 1 0.62 -32.46 12.35
C MET A 1 0.53 -31.57 11.12
N GLN A 2 -0.31 -30.55 11.13
CA GLN A 2 -0.32 -29.57 10.03
C GLN A 2 1.06 -28.86 10.04
N HIS A 3 1.77 -28.92 8.91
CA HIS A 3 3.02 -28.19 8.76
C HIS A 3 2.74 -26.70 8.94
N LYS A 4 3.45 -26.07 9.85
CA LYS A 4 3.34 -24.63 10.12
C LYS A 4 3.86 -23.87 8.90
N ILE A 5 2.99 -23.07 8.26
CA ILE A 5 3.38 -22.24 7.15
C ILE A 5 4.06 -20.98 7.68
N ASP A 6 5.25 -20.67 7.18
CA ASP A 6 6.02 -19.50 7.59
C ASP A 6 5.42 -18.21 6.98
N ILE A 7 5.16 -18.22 5.67
CA ILE A 7 4.73 -17.01 4.94
C ILE A 7 3.57 -17.32 4.00
N SER A 8 2.54 -16.49 4.04
CA SER A 8 1.55 -16.36 2.97
C SER A 8 1.93 -15.19 2.07
N VAL A 9 2.20 -15.48 0.79
CA VAL A 9 2.42 -14.48 -0.24
C VAL A 9 1.09 -14.21 -0.93
N ILE A 10 0.62 -12.98 -0.92
CA ILE A 10 -0.67 -12.56 -1.47
C ILE A 10 -0.46 -11.75 -2.74
N ILE A 11 -1.03 -12.21 -3.85
CA ILE A 11 -0.88 -11.62 -5.18
C ILE A 11 -2.26 -11.42 -5.81
N PRO A 12 -2.80 -10.20 -5.86
CA PRO A 12 -3.94 -9.90 -6.70
C PRO A 12 -3.50 -9.87 -8.16
N ALA A 13 -4.23 -10.54 -9.05
CA ALA A 13 -3.96 -10.60 -10.48
C ALA A 13 -5.18 -10.14 -11.28
N PHE A 14 -4.97 -9.26 -12.25
CA PHE A 14 -5.95 -8.87 -13.25
C PHE A 14 -5.24 -8.52 -14.55
N ASN A 15 -5.48 -9.31 -15.60
CA ASN A 15 -4.84 -9.16 -16.91
C ASN A 15 -3.30 -9.09 -16.80
N ALA A 16 -2.71 -10.08 -16.13
CA ALA A 16 -1.28 -10.17 -15.81
C ALA A 16 -0.54 -11.26 -16.62
N GLN A 17 -1.08 -11.70 -17.76
CA GLN A 17 -0.53 -12.80 -18.57
C GLN A 17 0.95 -12.65 -18.90
N ALA A 18 1.45 -11.40 -19.06
CA ALA A 18 2.83 -11.14 -19.43
C ALA A 18 3.85 -11.35 -18.29
N THR A 19 3.41 -11.37 -17.04
CA THR A 19 4.30 -11.22 -15.87
C THR A 19 4.10 -12.26 -14.78
N ILE A 20 2.86 -12.68 -14.54
CA ILE A 20 2.50 -13.54 -13.40
C ILE A 20 3.30 -14.86 -13.38
N GLY A 21 3.52 -15.48 -14.53
CA GLY A 21 4.26 -16.74 -14.62
C GLY A 21 5.70 -16.60 -14.12
N TYR A 22 6.37 -15.52 -14.47
CA TYR A 22 7.75 -15.25 -13.99
C TYR A 22 7.80 -15.06 -12.49
N LEU A 23 6.87 -14.28 -11.91
CA LEU A 23 6.82 -14.04 -10.47
C LEU A 23 6.56 -15.33 -9.70
N LEU A 24 5.65 -16.19 -10.19
CA LEU A 24 5.37 -17.49 -9.59
C LEU A 24 6.58 -18.42 -9.62
N HIS A 25 7.29 -18.48 -10.74
CA HIS A 25 8.53 -19.26 -10.82
C HIS A 25 9.59 -18.77 -9.80
N GLU A 26 9.77 -17.46 -9.67
CA GLU A 26 10.69 -16.88 -8.68
C GLU A 26 10.29 -17.24 -7.24
N LEU A 27 9.00 -17.17 -6.90
CA LEU A 27 8.49 -17.49 -5.57
C LEU A 27 8.55 -18.99 -5.24
N LEU A 28 8.13 -19.83 -6.18
CA LEU A 28 8.07 -21.28 -5.99
C LEU A 28 9.46 -21.95 -6.06
N SER A 29 10.50 -21.22 -6.48
CA SER A 29 11.90 -21.65 -6.34
C SER A 29 12.42 -21.61 -4.90
N GLU A 30 11.71 -20.92 -3.98
CA GLU A 30 12.07 -20.90 -2.56
C GLU A 30 11.72 -22.25 -1.90
N LEU A 31 12.75 -23.00 -1.51
CA LEU A 31 12.62 -24.33 -0.93
C LEU A 31 13.03 -24.39 0.56
N ALA A 32 13.63 -23.33 1.07
CA ALA A 32 14.12 -23.30 2.45
C ALA A 32 13.06 -22.87 3.47
N LEU A 33 11.89 -22.41 2.99
CA LEU A 33 10.78 -21.94 3.82
C LEU A 33 9.50 -22.71 3.48
N SER A 34 8.64 -22.89 4.48
CA SER A 34 7.27 -23.33 4.25
C SER A 34 6.42 -22.12 3.84
N ILE A 35 6.09 -22.02 2.56
CA ILE A 35 5.30 -20.91 2.03
C ILE A 35 3.98 -21.40 1.43
N GLU A 36 3.00 -20.52 1.38
CA GLU A 36 1.86 -20.61 0.47
C GLU A 36 1.80 -19.34 -0.38
N VAL A 37 1.47 -19.49 -1.64
CA VAL A 37 1.29 -18.39 -2.59
C VAL A 37 -0.19 -18.34 -2.96
N ILE A 38 -0.88 -17.28 -2.53
CA ILE A 38 -2.30 -17.09 -2.76
C ILE A 38 -2.46 -16.06 -3.88
N VAL A 39 -2.85 -16.53 -5.05
CA VAL A 39 -3.17 -15.68 -6.19
C VAL A 39 -4.67 -15.53 -6.29
N VAL A 40 -5.13 -14.29 -6.29
CA VAL A 40 -6.55 -13.98 -6.52
C VAL A 40 -6.69 -13.39 -7.91
N ASP A 41 -7.25 -14.18 -8.83
CA ASP A 41 -7.62 -13.71 -10.15
C ASP A 41 -8.93 -12.93 -10.06
N ASP A 42 -8.83 -11.62 -10.21
CA ASP A 42 -9.91 -10.65 -10.08
C ASP A 42 -10.67 -10.49 -11.41
N GLY A 43 -11.05 -11.63 -12.03
CA GLY A 43 -11.85 -11.67 -13.25
C GLY A 43 -11.06 -11.27 -14.50
N SER A 44 -9.85 -11.81 -14.67
CA SER A 44 -9.04 -11.58 -15.88
C SER A 44 -9.75 -12.00 -17.15
N THR A 45 -9.53 -11.25 -18.23
CA THR A 45 -10.10 -11.46 -19.57
C THR A 45 -9.04 -11.87 -20.62
N ASP A 46 -7.78 -11.94 -20.19
CA ASP A 46 -6.64 -12.43 -20.98
C ASP A 46 -6.25 -13.86 -20.58
N GLU A 47 -5.09 -14.34 -20.99
CA GLU A 47 -4.60 -15.68 -20.68
C GLU A 47 -4.12 -15.88 -19.23
N THR A 48 -4.33 -14.90 -18.34
CA THR A 48 -3.87 -15.00 -16.94
C THR A 48 -4.39 -16.27 -16.25
N SER A 49 -5.69 -16.55 -16.36
CA SER A 49 -6.31 -17.73 -15.73
C SER A 49 -5.76 -19.05 -16.28
N THR A 50 -5.53 -19.11 -17.61
CA THR A 50 -4.92 -20.26 -18.28
C THR A 50 -3.51 -20.51 -17.76
N ILE A 51 -2.70 -19.45 -17.66
CA ILE A 51 -1.33 -19.53 -17.13
C ILE A 51 -1.32 -20.01 -15.68
N LEU A 52 -2.19 -19.46 -14.84
CA LEU A 52 -2.29 -19.84 -13.42
C LEU A 52 -2.68 -21.32 -13.27
N SER A 53 -3.62 -21.81 -14.08
CA SER A 53 -4.10 -23.20 -14.04
C SER A 53 -3.06 -24.22 -14.52
N ALA A 54 -2.03 -23.79 -15.22
CA ALA A 54 -0.92 -24.65 -15.65
C ALA A 54 0.08 -24.97 -14.55
N PHE A 55 0.07 -24.24 -13.44
CA PHE A 55 0.91 -24.53 -12.28
C PHE A 55 0.31 -25.65 -11.44
N THR A 56 1.10 -26.69 -11.15
CA THR A 56 0.69 -27.87 -10.37
C THR A 56 1.30 -27.92 -8.96
N ASP A 57 1.99 -26.85 -8.54
CA ASP A 57 2.63 -26.78 -7.22
C ASP A 57 1.57 -26.64 -6.10
N GLU A 58 1.58 -27.56 -5.15
CA GLU A 58 0.60 -27.61 -4.04
C GLU A 58 0.65 -26.39 -3.10
N ARG A 59 1.73 -25.61 -3.14
CA ARG A 59 1.87 -24.36 -2.38
C ARG A 59 1.09 -23.21 -3.02
N LEU A 60 0.65 -23.36 -4.28
CA LEU A 60 -0.13 -22.34 -4.97
C LEU A 60 -1.63 -22.52 -4.68
N ILE A 61 -2.24 -21.50 -4.16
CA ILE A 61 -3.68 -21.44 -3.90
C ILE A 61 -4.28 -20.42 -4.87
N LEU A 62 -5.15 -20.88 -5.75
CA LEU A 62 -5.86 -20.03 -6.71
C LEU A 62 -7.27 -19.71 -6.19
N VAL A 63 -7.58 -18.42 -6.16
CA VAL A 63 -8.91 -17.91 -5.85
C VAL A 63 -9.39 -17.12 -7.06
N HIS A 64 -10.59 -17.42 -7.55
CA HIS A 64 -11.21 -16.69 -8.65
C HIS A 64 -12.39 -15.89 -8.13
N GLN A 65 -12.52 -14.64 -8.56
CA GLN A 65 -13.67 -13.79 -8.27
C GLN A 65 -14.05 -12.96 -9.50
N GLU A 66 -15.29 -12.48 -9.55
CA GLU A 66 -15.66 -11.42 -10.47
C GLU A 66 -14.88 -10.15 -10.13
N ASN A 67 -14.58 -9.29 -11.12
CA ASN A 67 -13.76 -8.11 -10.90
C ASN A 67 -14.39 -7.15 -9.88
N GLN A 68 -13.80 -7.10 -8.69
CA GLN A 68 -14.17 -6.24 -7.57
C GLN A 68 -13.05 -5.28 -7.17
N GLY A 69 -11.91 -5.35 -7.86
CA GLY A 69 -10.75 -4.50 -7.67
C GLY A 69 -9.73 -5.07 -6.68
N VAL A 70 -8.53 -4.53 -6.78
CA VAL A 70 -7.32 -5.02 -6.09
C VAL A 70 -7.45 -5.15 -4.56
N TYR A 71 -8.23 -4.30 -3.93
CA TYR A 71 -8.41 -4.33 -2.47
C TYR A 71 -9.37 -5.42 -2.02
N ALA A 72 -10.42 -5.71 -2.81
CA ALA A 72 -11.30 -6.84 -2.58
C ALA A 72 -10.52 -8.16 -2.76
N ALA A 73 -9.71 -8.27 -3.82
CA ALA A 73 -8.84 -9.42 -4.05
C ALA A 73 -7.87 -9.66 -2.89
N ARG A 74 -7.23 -8.61 -2.36
CA ARG A 74 -6.37 -8.73 -1.17
C ARG A 74 -7.12 -9.17 0.07
N ASN A 75 -8.36 -8.68 0.27
CA ASN A 75 -9.21 -9.12 1.38
C ASN A 75 -9.64 -10.60 1.24
N ALA A 76 -9.95 -11.05 0.02
CA ALA A 76 -10.26 -12.46 -0.25
C ALA A 76 -9.07 -13.37 0.12
N ALA A 77 -7.85 -12.99 -0.27
CA ALA A 77 -6.65 -13.73 0.14
C ALA A 77 -6.42 -13.69 1.66
N LEU A 78 -6.63 -12.54 2.32
CA LEU A 78 -6.53 -12.43 3.77
C LEU A 78 -7.56 -13.29 4.52
N ALA A 79 -8.68 -13.63 3.90
CA ALA A 79 -9.68 -14.50 4.52
C ALA A 79 -9.23 -15.98 4.59
N VAL A 80 -8.32 -16.40 3.70
CA VAL A 80 -7.90 -17.81 3.58
C VAL A 80 -6.44 -18.06 3.97
N HIS A 81 -5.63 -17.01 4.22
CA HIS A 81 -4.22 -17.14 4.57
C HIS A 81 -3.99 -17.89 5.88
N ARG A 82 -2.93 -18.69 5.93
CA ARG A 82 -2.56 -19.55 7.07
C ARG A 82 -1.16 -19.28 7.62
N GLY A 83 -0.31 -18.60 6.84
CA GLY A 83 1.07 -18.32 7.20
C GLY A 83 1.22 -17.50 8.49
N GLU A 84 2.32 -17.68 9.19
CA GLU A 84 2.69 -16.86 10.35
C GLU A 84 2.87 -15.39 9.96
N TRP A 85 3.38 -15.16 8.75
CA TRP A 85 3.61 -13.85 8.18
C TRP A 85 2.89 -13.66 6.86
N VAL A 86 2.55 -12.42 6.53
CA VAL A 86 1.92 -12.03 5.26
C VAL A 86 2.82 -11.06 4.52
N VAL A 87 2.98 -11.28 3.22
CA VAL A 87 3.62 -10.38 2.27
C VAL A 87 2.66 -10.15 1.10
N PHE A 88 2.53 -8.90 0.66
CA PHE A 88 1.77 -8.54 -0.54
C PHE A 88 2.74 -8.26 -1.68
N LEU A 89 2.46 -8.78 -2.86
CA LEU A 89 3.21 -8.48 -4.09
C LEU A 89 2.25 -8.07 -5.19
N ASP A 90 2.70 -7.25 -6.13
CA ASP A 90 1.96 -6.93 -7.32
C ASP A 90 2.41 -7.87 -8.46
N ALA A 91 1.46 -8.31 -9.31
CA ALA A 91 1.66 -9.36 -10.30
C ALA A 91 2.63 -8.99 -11.45
N ASP A 92 2.97 -7.70 -11.59
CA ASP A 92 3.80 -7.15 -12.66
C ASP A 92 5.21 -6.73 -12.20
N ASP A 93 5.55 -6.99 -10.94
CA ASP A 93 6.84 -6.63 -10.37
C ASP A 93 7.81 -7.83 -10.25
N ARG A 94 9.03 -7.56 -9.78
CA ARG A 94 10.08 -8.56 -9.61
C ARG A 94 10.72 -8.50 -8.24
N ILE A 95 11.19 -9.65 -7.78
CA ILE A 95 11.87 -9.81 -6.50
C ILE A 95 13.31 -10.28 -6.72
N LYS A 96 14.16 -10.13 -5.70
CA LYS A 96 15.51 -10.65 -5.69
C LYS A 96 15.52 -12.04 -5.08
N GLU A 97 16.45 -12.89 -5.50
CA GLU A 97 16.71 -14.16 -4.85
C GLU A 97 16.88 -14.01 -3.33
N GLY A 98 16.27 -14.92 -2.57
CA GLY A 98 16.24 -14.88 -1.10
C GLY A 98 15.33 -13.80 -0.50
N PHE A 99 14.46 -13.18 -1.30
CA PHE A 99 13.53 -12.15 -0.86
C PHE A 99 12.73 -12.54 0.38
N LEU A 100 12.06 -13.69 0.37
CA LEU A 100 11.23 -14.13 1.49
C LEU A 100 12.09 -14.52 2.71
N ARG A 101 13.14 -15.29 2.50
CA ARG A 101 14.00 -15.82 3.56
C ARG A 101 14.68 -14.71 4.37
N GLU A 102 15.25 -13.76 3.69
CA GLU A 102 15.98 -12.68 4.35
C GLU A 102 15.05 -11.69 5.07
N ARG A 103 13.87 -11.45 4.51
CA ARG A 103 12.86 -10.64 5.16
C ARG A 103 12.32 -11.30 6.41
N LEU A 104 12.01 -12.60 6.34
CA LEU A 104 11.55 -13.38 7.49
C LEU A 104 12.59 -13.40 8.60
N LYS A 105 13.86 -13.64 8.25
CA LYS A 105 14.98 -13.59 9.20
C LYS A 105 15.01 -12.25 9.93
N SER A 106 15.01 -11.15 9.19
CA SER A 106 15.03 -9.79 9.74
C SER A 106 13.84 -9.52 10.65
N ALA A 107 12.62 -9.92 10.24
CA ALA A 107 11.41 -9.72 11.03
C ALA A 107 11.41 -10.52 12.34
N ARG A 108 11.88 -11.77 12.31
CA ARG A 108 11.96 -12.65 13.49
C ARG A 108 13.04 -12.19 14.47
N GLU A 109 14.23 -11.88 14.00
CA GLU A 109 15.36 -11.42 14.84
C GLU A 109 15.02 -10.14 15.60
N ASN A 110 14.23 -9.26 15.01
CA ASN A 110 13.82 -8.00 15.64
C ASN A 110 12.44 -8.08 16.32
N GLN A 111 11.87 -9.28 16.45
CA GLN A 111 10.57 -9.52 17.12
C GLN A 111 9.44 -8.58 16.63
N ALA A 112 9.49 -8.15 15.38
CA ALA A 112 8.58 -7.18 14.83
C ALA A 112 7.15 -7.73 14.71
N ASP A 113 6.16 -6.87 14.85
CA ASP A 113 4.79 -7.11 14.35
C ASP A 113 4.71 -6.79 12.86
N VAL A 114 5.47 -5.77 12.44
CA VAL A 114 5.59 -5.33 11.06
C VAL A 114 7.06 -5.03 10.75
N ALA A 115 7.61 -5.66 9.73
CA ALA A 115 8.92 -5.30 9.19
C ALA A 115 8.74 -4.55 7.87
N LEU A 116 9.36 -3.38 7.77
CA LEU A 116 9.39 -2.57 6.55
C LEU A 116 10.76 -2.63 5.90
N PHE A 117 10.71 -2.83 4.60
CA PHE A 117 11.91 -2.93 3.74
C PHE A 117 11.95 -1.78 2.75
N ASN A 118 12.98 -1.77 1.92
CA ASN A 118 13.10 -0.83 0.82
C ASN A 118 13.00 -1.59 -0.52
N GLY A 119 13.03 -0.84 -1.61
CA GLY A 119 13.01 -1.38 -2.96
C GLY A 119 13.62 -0.42 -3.95
N TRP A 120 13.68 -0.85 -5.17
CA TRP A 120 14.13 -0.05 -6.30
C TRP A 120 12.94 0.38 -7.15
N HIS A 121 12.79 1.66 -7.35
CA HIS A 121 12.00 2.19 -8.45
C HIS A 121 12.86 2.17 -9.71
N THR A 122 12.43 1.43 -10.72
CA THR A 122 13.23 1.19 -11.93
C THR A 122 12.37 1.28 -13.20
N ASN A 123 13.01 1.38 -14.34
CA ASN A 123 12.39 1.19 -15.64
C ASN A 123 12.48 -0.28 -16.08
N SER A 124 11.85 -0.62 -17.19
CA SER A 124 11.84 -1.97 -17.75
C SER A 124 13.24 -2.54 -18.06
N SER A 125 14.22 -1.69 -18.33
CA SER A 125 15.62 -2.11 -18.55
C SER A 125 16.41 -2.34 -17.26
N CYS A 126 15.87 -1.97 -16.11
CA CYS A 126 16.53 -2.03 -14.79
C CYS A 126 17.87 -1.26 -14.67
N LEU A 127 18.22 -0.44 -15.66
CA LEU A 127 19.48 0.33 -15.69
C LEU A 127 19.45 1.55 -14.78
N GLN A 128 18.28 2.21 -14.68
CA GLN A 128 18.10 3.36 -13.79
C GLN A 128 17.35 2.91 -12.54
N ARG A 129 18.00 3.03 -11.39
CA ARG A 129 17.45 2.62 -10.10
C ARG A 129 17.51 3.76 -9.10
N ARG A 130 16.40 4.01 -8.42
CA ARG A 130 16.37 4.90 -7.25
C ARG A 130 15.69 4.18 -6.09
N PRO A 131 16.17 4.32 -4.85
CA PRO A 131 15.49 3.74 -3.71
C PRO A 131 14.09 4.36 -3.58
N VAL A 132 13.13 3.55 -3.12
CA VAL A 132 11.74 3.96 -2.97
C VAL A 132 11.59 4.98 -1.84
N HIS A 133 12.33 4.78 -0.76
CA HIS A 133 12.39 5.73 0.35
C HIS A 133 13.84 5.94 0.81
N ARG A 134 14.11 7.04 1.51
CA ARG A 134 15.45 7.44 1.94
C ARG A 134 15.54 7.93 3.37
N LYS A 135 14.39 8.17 4.02
CA LYS A 135 14.32 8.84 5.33
C LYS A 135 13.72 7.96 6.41
N GLN A 136 13.51 6.67 6.10
CA GLN A 136 13.01 5.74 7.08
C GLN A 136 14.10 5.39 8.11
N PRO A 137 13.74 5.11 9.38
CA PRO A 137 14.69 4.88 10.47
C PRO A 137 15.29 3.48 10.40
N CYS A 138 16.02 3.19 9.31
CA CYS A 138 16.62 1.88 9.06
C CYS A 138 17.59 1.46 10.16
N GLY A 139 17.54 0.16 10.52
CA GLY A 139 18.30 -0.40 11.64
C GLY A 139 17.66 -0.17 13.01
N HIS A 140 16.51 0.49 13.08
CA HIS A 140 15.81 0.80 14.33
C HIS A 140 14.40 0.22 14.37
N ALA A 141 13.87 0.09 15.58
CA ALA A 141 12.47 -0.25 15.81
C ALA A 141 11.73 0.93 16.42
N LEU A 142 10.49 1.14 15.98
CA LEU A 142 9.58 2.14 16.53
C LEU A 142 8.21 1.49 16.76
N ASN A 143 7.43 2.01 17.70
CA ASN A 143 6.00 1.69 17.68
C ASN A 143 5.29 2.43 16.54
N GLY A 144 4.13 1.94 16.14
CA GLY A 144 3.40 2.47 15.00
C GLY A 144 3.05 3.96 15.11
N HIS A 145 2.73 4.45 16.31
CA HIS A 145 2.46 5.88 16.55
C HIS A 145 3.70 6.75 16.32
N ALA A 146 4.86 6.33 16.86
CA ALA A 146 6.13 7.03 16.64
C ALA A 146 6.52 7.02 15.15
N TRP A 147 6.23 5.93 14.44
CA TRP A 147 6.48 5.86 13.00
C TRP A 147 5.58 6.82 12.21
N ILE A 148 4.28 6.93 12.52
CA ILE A 148 3.40 7.94 11.90
C ILE A 148 3.96 9.35 12.11
N GLN A 149 4.41 9.68 13.34
CA GLN A 149 5.01 10.97 13.65
C GLN A 149 6.29 11.20 12.84
N HIS A 150 7.15 10.18 12.73
CA HIS A 150 8.37 10.21 11.93
C HIS A 150 8.06 10.47 10.44
N CYS A 151 7.15 9.70 9.83
CA CYS A 151 6.76 9.87 8.43
C CYS A 151 6.27 11.28 8.11
N VAL A 152 5.44 11.83 8.99
CA VAL A 152 4.91 13.19 8.82
C VAL A 152 6.02 14.24 8.97
N ALA A 153 6.92 14.08 9.94
CA ALA A 153 8.06 14.99 10.14
C ALA A 153 9.03 14.95 8.95
N GLN A 154 9.33 13.77 8.43
CA GLN A 154 10.22 13.57 7.29
C GLN A 154 9.58 13.88 5.95
N LYS A 155 8.25 14.04 5.90
CA LYS A 155 7.45 14.19 4.66
C LYS A 155 7.68 13.02 3.69
N GLU A 156 7.80 11.82 4.22
CA GLU A 156 8.00 10.58 3.48
C GLU A 156 7.09 9.50 4.04
N TRP A 157 6.13 9.04 3.22
CA TRP A 157 5.12 8.06 3.63
C TRP A 157 5.21 6.82 2.72
N PRO A 158 5.94 5.76 3.12
CA PRO A 158 6.09 4.55 2.32
C PRO A 158 4.87 3.63 2.48
N HIS A 159 3.82 3.89 1.71
CA HIS A 159 2.56 3.14 1.77
C HIS A 159 2.51 1.94 0.81
N TYR A 160 3.60 1.61 0.12
CA TYR A 160 3.66 0.46 -0.78
C TYR A 160 3.59 -0.85 0.02
N LEU A 161 2.63 -1.72 -0.33
CA LEU A 161 2.35 -2.95 0.41
C LEU A 161 3.49 -3.95 0.32
N TRP A 162 4.16 -4.04 -0.81
CA TRP A 162 5.29 -4.92 -1.04
C TRP A 162 6.56 -4.55 -0.26
N LEU A 163 6.56 -3.41 0.44
CA LEU A 163 7.58 -3.08 1.43
C LEU A 163 7.34 -3.79 2.76
N GLN A 164 6.15 -4.32 3.01
CA GLN A 164 5.68 -4.75 4.31
C GLN A 164 5.76 -6.28 4.43
N MET A 165 6.26 -6.77 5.55
CA MET A 165 6.07 -8.13 6.02
C MET A 165 5.37 -8.04 7.39
N ILE A 166 4.20 -8.62 7.52
CA ILE A 166 3.29 -8.38 8.62
C ILE A 166 2.97 -9.70 9.32
N ARG A 167 3.07 -9.72 10.65
CA ARG A 167 2.68 -10.89 11.44
C ARG A 167 1.17 -11.12 11.33
N SER A 168 0.74 -12.31 10.94
CA SER A 168 -0.68 -12.65 10.76
C SER A 168 -1.51 -12.46 12.03
N SER A 169 -0.93 -12.76 13.20
CA SER A 169 -1.60 -12.52 14.49
C SER A 169 -1.89 -11.05 14.74
N TYR A 170 -1.00 -10.14 14.25
CA TYR A 170 -1.20 -8.70 14.36
C TYR A 170 -2.34 -8.22 13.47
N ILE A 171 -2.43 -8.74 12.23
CA ILE A 171 -3.56 -8.48 11.32
C ILE A 171 -4.87 -8.91 11.96
N ARG A 172 -4.95 -10.15 12.45
CA ARG A 172 -6.16 -10.72 13.06
C ARG A 172 -6.56 -9.99 14.35
N LYS A 173 -5.62 -9.76 15.26
CA LYS A 173 -5.87 -9.08 16.56
C LYS A 173 -6.48 -7.70 16.37
N ASN A 174 -6.05 -6.98 15.33
CA ASN A 174 -6.48 -5.60 15.07
C ASN A 174 -7.58 -5.52 13.98
N ASN A 175 -8.10 -6.67 13.53
CA ASN A 175 -9.11 -6.76 12.47
C ASN A 175 -8.78 -5.91 11.23
N LEU A 176 -7.51 -5.95 10.81
CA LEU A 176 -7.03 -5.15 9.69
C LEU A 176 -7.57 -5.69 8.37
N ARG A 177 -8.20 -4.82 7.59
CA ARG A 177 -8.73 -5.11 6.27
C ARG A 177 -8.52 -3.92 5.35
N PHE A 178 -8.40 -4.19 4.06
CA PHE A 178 -8.42 -3.12 3.07
C PHE A 178 -9.82 -2.53 2.98
N GLN A 179 -9.90 -1.22 2.91
CA GLN A 179 -11.13 -0.56 2.48
C GLN A 179 -11.34 -0.77 0.99
N GLU A 180 -12.55 -1.04 0.60
CA GLU A 180 -12.93 -1.11 -0.81
C GLU A 180 -12.78 0.26 -1.49
N GLY A 181 -12.50 0.25 -2.78
CA GLY A 181 -12.33 1.45 -3.56
C GLY A 181 -11.43 1.25 -4.77
N LYS A 182 -11.40 2.24 -5.64
CA LYS A 182 -10.74 2.11 -6.94
C LYS A 182 -9.23 2.38 -6.91
N SER A 183 -8.72 3.11 -5.90
CA SER A 183 -7.32 3.54 -5.90
C SER A 183 -6.89 4.08 -4.52
N HIS A 184 -5.59 4.06 -4.22
CA HIS A 184 -4.94 4.71 -3.07
C HIS A 184 -5.41 4.26 -1.67
N LYS A 185 -6.13 3.15 -1.54
CA LYS A 185 -6.56 2.61 -0.24
C LYS A 185 -5.41 1.94 0.55
N ASP A 186 -4.29 1.69 -0.10
CA ASP A 186 -3.01 1.31 0.52
C ASP A 186 -2.49 2.36 1.51
N ILE A 187 -2.77 3.65 1.29
CA ILE A 187 -2.50 4.73 2.25
C ILE A 187 -3.27 4.48 3.55
N LEU A 188 -4.56 4.18 3.46
CA LEU A 188 -5.41 3.92 4.64
C LEU A 188 -5.05 2.61 5.33
N TRP A 189 -4.73 1.57 4.56
CA TRP A 189 -4.20 0.32 5.11
C TRP A 189 -2.97 0.60 5.98
N THR A 190 -1.99 1.32 5.44
CA THR A 190 -0.73 1.62 6.13
C THR A 190 -0.95 2.49 7.37
N ILE A 191 -1.90 3.44 7.33
CA ILE A 191 -2.29 4.23 8.50
C ILE A 191 -2.92 3.34 9.57
N ASN A 192 -3.89 2.49 9.21
CA ASN A 192 -4.55 1.59 10.17
C ASN A 192 -3.57 0.59 10.77
N LEU A 193 -2.67 0.04 9.95
CA LEU A 193 -1.60 -0.84 10.38
C LEU A 193 -0.72 -0.16 11.46
N ALA A 194 -0.32 1.09 11.24
CA ALA A 194 0.50 1.84 12.18
C ALA A 194 -0.29 2.36 13.39
N ALA A 195 -1.56 2.74 13.21
CA ALA A 195 -2.42 3.22 14.30
C ALA A 195 -2.74 2.13 15.33
N ALA A 196 -2.69 0.85 14.94
CA ALA A 196 -2.78 -0.28 15.85
C ALA A 196 -1.56 -0.41 16.80
N ASN A 197 -0.54 0.39 16.60
CA ASN A 197 0.58 0.68 17.50
C ASN A 197 1.45 -0.54 17.90
N GLY A 198 1.63 -1.50 16.99
CA GLY A 198 2.58 -2.61 17.15
C GLY A 198 4.03 -2.17 17.00
N LEU A 199 4.95 -3.14 17.10
CA LEU A 199 6.38 -2.93 16.91
C LEU A 199 6.74 -3.01 15.43
N PHE A 200 7.28 -1.92 14.88
CA PHE A 200 7.76 -1.79 13.50
C PHE A 200 9.28 -1.81 13.47
N TYR A 201 9.86 -2.65 12.64
CA TYR A 201 11.30 -2.66 12.36
C TYR A 201 11.56 -2.21 10.92
N PHE A 202 12.63 -1.48 10.70
CA PHE A 202 12.97 -0.87 9.40
C PHE A 202 14.32 -1.37 8.91
N ALA A 203 14.33 -1.98 7.73
CA ALA A 203 15.54 -2.46 7.08
C ALA A 203 15.75 -1.78 5.72
N ASP A 204 16.95 -1.27 5.44
CA ASP A 204 17.31 -0.70 4.13
C ASP A 204 17.65 -1.79 3.10
N ARG A 205 16.92 -2.90 3.14
CA ARG A 205 17.09 -3.99 2.19
C ARG A 205 16.30 -3.68 0.92
N LYS A 206 16.99 -3.53 -0.20
CA LYS A 206 16.43 -3.24 -1.52
C LYS A 206 16.39 -4.53 -2.35
N ASP A 207 15.33 -5.28 -2.17
CA ASP A 207 15.15 -6.62 -2.77
C ASP A 207 13.88 -6.75 -3.61
N TYR A 208 13.19 -5.64 -3.83
CA TYR A 208 12.01 -5.52 -4.69
C TYR A 208 12.25 -4.50 -5.80
N PHE A 209 11.78 -4.82 -7.01
CA PHE A 209 11.92 -3.98 -8.18
C PHE A 209 10.54 -3.55 -8.67
N TYR A 210 10.16 -2.33 -8.28
CA TYR A 210 8.96 -1.68 -8.80
C TYR A 210 9.22 -1.18 -10.21
N ILE A 211 8.61 -1.84 -11.20
CA ILE A 211 8.85 -1.56 -12.62
C ILE A 211 7.80 -0.58 -13.12
N THR A 212 8.24 0.60 -13.56
CA THR A 212 7.34 1.56 -14.20
C THR A 212 6.95 1.05 -15.58
N ASN A 213 5.69 0.63 -15.72
CA ASN A 213 5.13 0.21 -16.99
C ASN A 213 4.37 1.38 -17.64
N PRO A 214 4.76 1.85 -18.85
CA PRO A 214 4.04 2.90 -19.57
C PRO A 214 2.58 2.52 -19.91
N ALA A 215 2.29 1.23 -20.06
CA ALA A 215 0.95 0.70 -20.31
C ALA A 215 0.10 0.53 -19.04
N SER A 216 0.64 0.87 -17.86
CA SER A 216 -0.08 0.77 -16.60
C SER A 216 -1.38 1.60 -16.62
N ILE A 217 -2.41 1.09 -15.98
CA ILE A 217 -3.71 1.74 -15.77
C ILE A 217 -3.53 3.17 -15.20
N THR A 218 -2.48 3.39 -14.42
CA THR A 218 -2.17 4.68 -13.78
C THR A 218 -1.81 5.80 -14.76
N HIS A 219 -1.56 5.49 -16.02
CA HIS A 219 -1.22 6.47 -17.08
C HIS A 219 -2.38 6.84 -17.99
N ARG A 220 -3.55 6.18 -17.86
CA ARG A 220 -4.75 6.50 -18.65
C ARG A 220 -5.36 7.83 -18.20
N GLN A 221 -5.91 8.60 -19.14
CA GLN A 221 -6.45 9.93 -18.83
C GLN A 221 -7.72 9.87 -17.97
N ASP A 222 -8.59 8.89 -18.18
CA ASP A 222 -9.79 8.64 -17.38
C ASP A 222 -9.44 8.25 -15.93
N TYR A 223 -8.27 7.66 -15.70
CA TYR A 223 -7.79 7.29 -14.38
C TYR A 223 -7.51 8.49 -13.47
N TYR A 224 -7.21 9.67 -14.01
CA TYR A 224 -6.92 10.84 -13.18
C TYR A 224 -8.15 11.38 -12.44
N ASP A 225 -9.33 11.28 -13.01
CA ASP A 225 -10.58 11.64 -12.33
C ASP A 225 -10.91 10.61 -11.24
N ILE A 226 -10.76 9.31 -11.52
CA ILE A 226 -10.89 8.23 -10.54
C ILE A 226 -9.90 8.43 -9.38
N ARG A 227 -8.66 8.72 -9.70
CA ARG A 227 -7.60 8.99 -8.73
C ARG A 227 -7.91 10.21 -7.85
N ALA A 228 -8.45 11.27 -8.43
CA ALA A 228 -8.86 12.45 -7.70
C ALA A 228 -9.99 12.18 -6.70
N HIS A 229 -11.00 11.43 -7.10
CA HIS A 229 -12.06 10.99 -6.20
C HIS A 229 -11.50 10.13 -5.06
N SER A 230 -10.62 9.19 -5.37
CA SER A 230 -9.96 8.35 -4.36
C SER A 230 -9.14 9.17 -3.36
N TYR A 231 -8.45 10.23 -3.80
CA TYR A 231 -7.76 11.14 -2.88
C TYR A 231 -8.72 11.89 -1.95
N ILE A 232 -9.87 12.34 -2.46
CA ILE A 232 -10.88 13.00 -1.63
C ILE A 232 -11.38 12.07 -0.53
N ASP A 233 -11.66 10.81 -0.89
CA ASP A 233 -12.07 9.79 0.07
C ASP A 233 -10.97 9.54 1.12
N VAL A 234 -9.73 9.32 0.68
CA VAL A 234 -8.58 9.08 1.56
C VAL A 234 -8.38 10.25 2.53
N ILE A 235 -8.44 11.50 2.06
CA ILE A 235 -8.32 12.69 2.91
C ILE A 235 -9.45 12.72 3.95
N GLY A 236 -10.68 12.48 3.52
CA GLY A 236 -11.84 12.43 4.41
C GLY A 236 -11.69 11.36 5.48
N ASP A 237 -11.27 10.15 5.09
CA ASP A 237 -11.09 9.02 5.99
C ASP A 237 -9.94 9.25 7.00
N ILE A 238 -8.82 9.85 6.57
CA ILE A 238 -7.74 10.26 7.47
C ILE A 238 -8.26 11.26 8.52
N LEU A 239 -9.09 12.22 8.12
CA LEU A 239 -9.67 13.19 9.06
C LEU A 239 -10.65 12.52 10.04
N VAL A 240 -11.43 11.54 9.58
CA VAL A 240 -12.29 10.70 10.45
C VAL A 240 -11.40 9.94 11.45
N LEU A 241 -10.38 9.22 10.97
CA LEU A 241 -9.43 8.50 11.83
C LEU A 241 -8.77 9.42 12.86
N SER A 242 -8.43 10.67 12.48
CA SER A 242 -7.86 11.66 13.39
C SER A 242 -8.81 12.05 14.52
N SER A 243 -10.10 11.85 14.36
CA SER A 243 -11.13 12.24 15.32
C SER A 243 -11.45 11.13 16.33
N LEU A 244 -11.03 9.90 16.05
CA LEU A 244 -11.29 8.76 16.91
C LEU A 244 -10.53 8.89 18.25
N PRO A 245 -11.16 8.55 19.40
CA PRO A 245 -10.52 8.64 20.72
C PRO A 245 -9.21 7.84 20.82
N GLN A 246 -9.17 6.63 20.29
CA GLN A 246 -7.98 5.76 20.31
C GLN A 246 -6.78 6.37 19.55
N ASN A 247 -7.01 7.29 18.62
CA ASN A 247 -5.97 7.95 17.83
C ASN A 247 -5.54 9.31 18.40
N HIS A 248 -5.89 9.60 19.67
CA HIS A 248 -5.56 10.87 20.30
C HIS A 248 -4.06 11.22 20.22
N ALA A 249 -3.18 10.25 20.48
CA ALA A 249 -1.73 10.43 20.46
C ALA A 249 -1.15 10.81 19.08
N ILE A 250 -1.82 10.40 18.00
CA ILE A 250 -1.40 10.68 16.61
C ILE A 250 -2.33 11.65 15.87
N ARG A 251 -3.32 12.20 16.55
CA ARG A 251 -4.33 13.10 15.97
C ARG A 251 -3.72 14.21 15.12
N THR A 252 -2.76 14.94 15.68
CA THR A 252 -2.10 16.04 14.99
C THR A 252 -1.33 15.56 13.77
N SER A 253 -0.64 14.44 13.87
CA SER A 253 0.10 13.85 12.75
C SER A 253 -0.82 13.41 11.62
N LEU A 254 -1.97 12.78 11.92
CA LEU A 254 -2.97 12.42 10.93
C LEU A 254 -3.55 13.64 10.21
N ARG A 255 -3.86 14.71 10.94
CA ARG A 255 -4.35 15.96 10.33
C ARG A 255 -3.31 16.63 9.42
N ARG A 256 -2.03 16.60 9.82
CA ARG A 256 -0.93 17.06 8.96
C ARG A 256 -0.78 16.18 7.71
N HIS A 257 -0.93 14.86 7.87
CA HIS A 257 -0.88 13.95 6.73
C HIS A 257 -2.03 14.20 5.74
N ALA A 258 -3.26 14.42 6.23
CA ALA A 258 -4.39 14.83 5.38
C ALA A 258 -4.07 16.10 4.57
N LEU A 259 -3.36 17.06 5.15
CA LEU A 259 -2.94 18.27 4.44
C LEU A 259 -1.87 17.97 3.36
N VAL A 260 -0.99 16.98 3.58
CA VAL A 260 -0.06 16.49 2.56
C VAL A 260 -0.81 15.87 1.38
N GLU A 261 -1.84 15.04 1.66
CA GLU A 261 -2.66 14.45 0.61
C GLU A 261 -3.47 15.50 -0.15
N CYS A 262 -3.89 16.59 0.50
CA CYS A 262 -4.46 17.75 -0.20
C CYS A 262 -3.47 18.39 -1.19
N ARG A 263 -2.15 18.35 -0.92
CA ARG A 263 -1.15 18.85 -1.88
C ARG A 263 -1.08 17.97 -3.12
N HIS A 264 -1.12 16.64 -2.95
CA HIS A 264 -1.17 15.67 -4.05
C HIS A 264 -2.44 15.86 -4.87
N PHE A 265 -3.60 15.93 -4.21
CA PHE A 265 -4.88 16.23 -4.87
C PHE A 265 -4.84 17.53 -5.67
N LEU A 266 -4.34 18.64 -5.09
CA LEU A 266 -4.24 19.91 -5.80
C LEU A 266 -3.34 19.85 -7.02
N GLY A 267 -2.27 19.05 -6.96
CA GLY A 267 -1.37 18.78 -8.09
C GLY A 267 -2.12 18.13 -9.26
N LEU A 268 -2.94 17.11 -8.98
CA LEU A 268 -3.80 16.45 -9.96
C LEU A 268 -4.87 17.41 -10.49
N PHE A 269 -5.55 18.10 -9.58
CA PHE A 269 -6.63 19.05 -9.89
C PHE A 269 -6.18 20.12 -10.89
N ARG A 270 -4.97 20.63 -10.74
CA ARG A 270 -4.44 21.69 -11.63
C ARG A 270 -4.05 21.20 -13.02
N ARG A 271 -3.63 19.96 -13.18
CA ARG A 271 -2.91 19.48 -14.36
C ARG A 271 -3.62 18.37 -15.13
N LYS A 272 -4.39 17.53 -14.43
CA LYS A 272 -4.79 16.22 -14.96
C LYS A 272 -6.31 15.98 -14.95
N ILE A 273 -7.06 16.55 -14.01
CA ILE A 273 -8.50 16.31 -13.87
C ILE A 273 -9.28 16.97 -15.00
N ALA A 274 -10.11 16.19 -15.66
CA ALA A 274 -11.01 16.68 -16.71
C ALA A 274 -12.25 17.38 -16.10
N ASN A 275 -12.94 16.73 -15.16
CA ASN A 275 -14.15 17.29 -14.52
C ASN A 275 -13.82 17.98 -13.19
N ARG A 276 -13.24 19.18 -13.28
CA ARG A 276 -12.86 19.99 -12.09
C ARG A 276 -14.05 20.45 -11.26
N GLN A 277 -15.20 20.69 -11.87
CA GLN A 277 -16.38 21.13 -11.14
C GLN A 277 -16.92 20.03 -10.22
N ALA A 278 -17.08 18.82 -10.74
CA ALA A 278 -17.49 17.68 -9.94
C ALA A 278 -16.50 17.38 -8.80
N ALA A 279 -15.19 17.43 -9.08
CA ALA A 279 -14.17 17.22 -8.06
C ALA A 279 -14.23 18.29 -6.94
N ARG A 280 -14.46 19.57 -7.27
CA ARG A 280 -14.69 20.62 -6.25
C ARG A 280 -15.93 20.35 -5.41
N GLN A 281 -17.05 20.04 -6.05
CA GLN A 281 -18.30 19.76 -5.35
C GLN A 281 -18.13 18.59 -4.38
N LEU A 282 -17.57 17.48 -4.82
CA LEU A 282 -17.32 16.31 -4.00
C LEU A 282 -16.39 16.65 -2.82
N PHE A 283 -15.30 17.39 -3.08
CA PHE A 283 -14.36 17.79 -2.03
C PHE A 283 -15.06 18.62 -0.93
N ARG A 284 -15.86 19.62 -1.32
CA ARG A 284 -16.59 20.49 -0.38
C ARG A 284 -17.63 19.72 0.44
N GLN A 285 -18.29 18.74 -0.17
CA GLN A 285 -19.27 17.88 0.51
C GLN A 285 -18.61 16.96 1.54
N ARG A 286 -17.44 16.41 1.20
CA ARG A 286 -16.75 15.39 2.03
C ARG A 286 -15.88 15.99 3.13
N ILE A 287 -15.29 17.18 2.91
CA ILE A 287 -14.23 17.73 3.76
C ILE A 287 -14.56 19.19 4.10
N ALA A 288 -14.76 19.46 5.39
CA ALA A 288 -14.96 20.83 5.88
C ALA A 288 -13.60 21.55 6.04
N LEU A 289 -13.52 22.81 5.61
CA LEU A 289 -12.30 23.61 5.67
C LEU A 289 -11.68 23.67 7.09
N ARG A 290 -12.51 23.77 8.13
CA ARG A 290 -12.06 23.77 9.55
C ARG A 290 -11.23 22.55 9.93
N GLN A 291 -11.49 21.40 9.29
CA GLN A 291 -10.74 20.17 9.55
C GLN A 291 -9.31 20.27 9.00
N LEU A 292 -9.14 20.93 7.85
CA LEU A 292 -7.83 21.16 7.23
C LEU A 292 -7.00 22.20 7.98
N VAL A 293 -7.64 23.25 8.50
CA VAL A 293 -6.98 24.26 9.33
C VAL A 293 -6.31 23.62 10.54
N ALA A 294 -6.92 22.62 11.14
CA ALA A 294 -6.38 21.89 12.29
C ALA A 294 -5.10 21.05 11.97
N GLY A 295 -4.74 20.90 10.70
CA GLY A 295 -3.50 20.26 10.23
C GLY A 295 -2.35 21.22 9.96
N VAL A 296 -2.59 22.53 9.98
CA VAL A 296 -1.60 23.57 9.71
C VAL A 296 -0.54 23.57 10.80
N SER A 297 0.73 23.56 10.42
CA SER A 297 1.86 23.51 11.36
C SER A 297 3.02 24.45 11.00
N SER A 298 2.93 25.11 9.85
CA SER A 298 3.98 25.99 9.35
C SER A 298 3.40 27.13 8.50
N LEU A 299 4.16 28.20 8.31
CA LEU A 299 3.80 29.28 7.37
C LEU A 299 3.59 28.75 5.96
N SER A 300 4.38 27.76 5.53
CA SER A 300 4.19 27.08 4.23
C SER A 300 2.82 26.41 4.11
N ASP A 301 2.30 25.85 5.22
CA ASP A 301 0.97 25.24 5.23
C ASP A 301 -0.12 26.31 5.15
N VAL A 302 0.07 27.46 5.80
CA VAL A 302 -0.86 28.59 5.68
C VAL A 302 -0.96 29.08 4.24
N PHE A 303 0.18 29.34 3.59
CA PHE A 303 0.20 29.76 2.17
C PHE A 303 -0.39 28.71 1.25
N PHE A 304 -0.11 27.45 1.51
CA PHE A 304 -0.73 26.35 0.75
C PHE A 304 -2.25 26.36 0.91
N LEU A 305 -2.73 26.44 2.16
CA LEU A 305 -4.17 26.39 2.45
C LEU A 305 -4.91 27.57 1.82
N LEU A 306 -4.34 28.77 1.85
CA LEU A 306 -4.93 29.94 1.15
C LEU A 306 -5.09 29.67 -0.35
N LYS A 307 -4.02 29.17 -1.02
CA LYS A 307 -4.12 28.78 -2.44
C LYS A 307 -5.13 27.67 -2.68
N PHE A 308 -5.22 26.73 -1.77
CA PHE A 308 -6.15 25.61 -1.84
C PHE A 308 -7.59 26.09 -1.71
N VAL A 309 -7.88 26.98 -0.76
CA VAL A 309 -9.21 27.58 -0.56
C VAL A 309 -9.66 28.30 -1.82
N VAL A 310 -8.84 29.17 -2.39
CA VAL A 310 -9.17 29.88 -3.64
C VAL A 310 -9.48 28.92 -4.81
N LYS A 311 -8.81 27.77 -4.86
CA LYS A 311 -8.99 26.83 -5.99
C LYS A 311 -10.13 25.84 -5.78
N ILE A 312 -10.43 25.47 -4.55
CA ILE A 312 -11.35 24.36 -4.25
C ILE A 312 -12.63 24.87 -3.60
N TYR A 313 -12.57 25.88 -2.70
CA TYR A 313 -13.74 26.35 -1.96
C TYR A 313 -14.39 27.61 -2.55
N LEU A 314 -13.62 28.45 -3.21
CA LEU A 314 -14.12 29.61 -3.97
C LEU A 314 -14.24 29.28 -5.46
#